data_93f8ea00e5d435226959d9b0c0a5003d
#
_entry.id   93f8ea00e5d435226959d9b0c0a5003d
#
_cell.length_a   1.000
_cell.length_b   1.000
_cell.length_c   1.000
_cell.angle_alpha   90.00
_cell.angle_beta   90.00
_cell.angle_gamma   90.00
#
_symmetry.space_group_name_H-M   'P 1'
#
loop_
_entity.id
_entity.type
_entity.pdbx_description
1 polymer ?
#
loop_
_entity_poly.entity_id
_entity_poly.type
_entity_poly.pdbx_seq_one_letter_code
_entity_poly.pdbx_strand_id
1 'polypeptide(L)'
;LLYGVATNTSVAKLFLAGAFPGILLGIAMIIIAKKISVKEKYVPGPEVKAELQKVYDMGFWYNFKEAIWALLVPIIILGGIYSGVFSPTEASVVACVYALFAGMFIYKDLKLTNLPGVFMRAAKSCSFIVIISFSTAFAKLLTWKE
;
A
#
# COMPACT_ATOMS: atom_id res chain seq x y z
N LEU A 1 2.80 0.86 -12.20
CA LEU A 1 3.28 -0.26 -13.03
C LEU A 1 2.65 -0.23 -14.42
N LEU A 2 1.32 -0.32 -14.56
CA LEU A 2 0.63 -0.34 -15.86
C LEU A 2 0.93 0.89 -16.73
N TYR A 3 0.95 2.07 -16.15
CA TYR A 3 1.32 3.30 -16.85
C TYR A 3 2.77 3.25 -17.37
N GLY A 4 3.70 2.79 -16.54
CA GLY A 4 5.11 2.65 -16.93
C GLY A 4 5.32 1.72 -18.12
N VAL A 5 4.60 0.59 -18.14
CA VAL A 5 4.62 -0.36 -19.25
C VAL A 5 4.00 0.24 -20.51
N ALA A 6 2.86 0.93 -20.38
CA ALA A 6 2.16 1.54 -21.53
C ALA A 6 2.96 2.68 -22.18
N THR A 7 3.69 3.47 -21.38
CA THR A 7 4.46 4.64 -21.84
C THR A 7 5.97 4.38 -22.04
N ASN A 8 6.43 3.15 -21.81
CA ASN A 8 7.86 2.80 -21.77
C ASN A 8 8.68 3.68 -20.81
N THR A 9 8.06 4.14 -19.73
CA THR A 9 8.70 4.98 -18.72
C THR A 9 9.23 4.13 -17.57
N SER A 10 10.41 4.47 -17.05
CA SER A 10 10.99 3.78 -15.90
C SER A 10 10.03 3.83 -14.69
N VAL A 11 9.63 2.66 -14.21
CA VAL A 11 8.73 2.52 -13.06
C VAL A 11 9.36 3.12 -11.80
N ALA A 12 10.69 2.99 -11.62
CA ALA A 12 11.39 3.61 -10.50
C ALA A 12 11.29 5.15 -10.53
N LYS A 13 11.43 5.78 -11.71
CA LYS A 13 11.24 7.23 -11.87
C LYS A 13 9.80 7.66 -11.58
N LEU A 14 8.82 6.85 -11.96
CA LEU A 14 7.40 7.12 -11.66
C LEU A 14 7.11 7.07 -10.15
N PHE A 15 7.69 6.10 -9.44
CA PHE A 15 7.57 6.04 -7.98
C PHE A 15 8.19 7.28 -7.31
N LEU A 16 9.37 7.70 -7.77
CA LEU A 16 10.02 8.89 -7.24
C LEU A 16 9.20 10.17 -7.51
N ALA A 17 8.68 10.31 -8.73
CA ALA A 17 7.83 11.44 -9.11
C ALA A 17 6.52 11.47 -8.30
N GLY A 18 5.97 10.29 -7.94
CA GLY A 18 4.77 10.16 -7.12
C GLY A 18 4.96 10.47 -5.64
N ALA A 19 6.19 10.41 -5.13
CA ALA A 19 6.48 10.61 -3.71
C ALA A 19 6.09 12.02 -3.24
N PHE A 20 6.49 13.05 -3.98
CA PHE A 20 6.19 14.44 -3.62
C PHE A 20 4.69 14.76 -3.62
N PRO A 21 3.92 14.48 -4.69
CA PRO A 21 2.47 14.63 -4.67
C PRO A 21 1.77 13.79 -3.61
N GLY A 22 2.27 12.57 -3.34
CA GLY A 22 1.74 11.68 -2.32
C GLY A 22 1.86 12.26 -0.91
N ILE A 23 3.02 12.82 -0.56
CA ILE A 23 3.23 13.50 0.73
C ILE A 23 2.32 14.71 0.84
N LEU A 24 2.20 15.52 -0.22
CA LEU A 24 1.37 16.71 -0.23
C LEU A 24 -0.11 16.37 -0.03
N LEU A 25 -0.59 15.35 -0.73
CA LEU A 25 -1.96 14.83 -0.54
C LEU A 25 -2.17 14.29 0.88
N GLY A 26 -1.20 13.57 1.44
CA GLY A 26 -1.26 13.08 2.82
C GLY A 26 -1.41 14.21 3.83
N ILE A 27 -0.61 15.25 3.70
CA ILE A 27 -0.70 16.46 4.55
C ILE A 27 -2.06 17.16 4.38
N ALA A 28 -2.51 17.33 3.13
CA ALA A 28 -3.82 17.95 2.85
C ALA A 28 -4.96 17.15 3.48
N MET A 29 -4.95 15.82 3.38
CA MET A 29 -5.94 14.93 3.99
C MET A 29 -5.95 15.05 5.52
N ILE A 30 -4.79 15.12 6.17
CA ILE A 30 -4.69 15.32 7.62
C ILE A 30 -5.31 16.66 8.04
N ILE A 31 -5.01 17.73 7.30
CA ILE A 31 -5.55 19.07 7.59
C ILE A 31 -7.08 19.09 7.42
N ILE A 32 -7.58 18.50 6.34
CA ILE A 32 -9.03 18.43 6.05
C ILE A 32 -9.74 17.59 7.12
N ALA A 33 -9.22 16.40 7.42
CA ALA A 33 -9.79 15.52 8.44
C ALA A 33 -9.86 16.21 9.81
N LYS A 34 -8.78 16.91 10.21
CA LYS A 34 -8.76 17.69 11.44
C LYS A 34 -9.81 18.80 11.45
N LYS A 35 -9.94 19.56 10.34
CA LYS A 35 -10.94 20.63 10.24
C LYS A 35 -12.37 20.11 10.33
N ILE A 36 -12.67 19.01 9.62
CA ILE A 36 -14.01 18.39 9.65
C ILE A 36 -14.33 17.86 11.05
N SER A 37 -13.39 17.11 11.66
CA SER A 37 -13.56 16.55 12.99
C SER A 37 -13.86 17.62 14.05
N VAL A 38 -13.16 18.75 13.98
CA VAL A 38 -13.37 19.87 14.91
C VAL A 38 -14.71 20.58 14.64
N LYS A 39 -15.05 20.79 13.35
CA LYS A 39 -16.29 21.49 12.97
C LYS A 39 -17.54 20.69 13.31
N GLU A 40 -17.53 19.40 13.07
CA GLU A 40 -18.67 18.51 13.32
C GLU A 40 -18.74 18.00 14.77
N LYS A 41 -17.78 18.41 15.64
CA LYS A 41 -17.68 17.90 17.01
C LYS A 41 -17.75 16.38 17.07
N TYR A 42 -17.04 15.73 16.12
CA TYR A 42 -17.09 14.29 16.01
C TYR A 42 -16.71 13.62 17.32
N VAL A 43 -17.64 12.89 17.91
CA VAL A 43 -17.41 12.08 19.09
C VAL A 43 -17.29 10.63 18.64
N PRO A 44 -16.11 10.03 18.74
CA PRO A 44 -15.94 8.62 18.36
C PRO A 44 -16.88 7.73 19.18
N GLY A 45 -17.41 6.70 18.53
CA GLY A 45 -18.22 5.68 19.21
C GLY A 45 -17.46 5.01 20.37
N PRO A 46 -18.17 4.36 21.30
CA PRO A 46 -17.56 3.78 22.51
C PRO A 46 -16.46 2.76 22.19
N GLU A 47 -16.61 1.98 21.12
CA GLU A 47 -15.61 0.99 20.66
C GLU A 47 -14.32 1.68 20.19
N VAL A 48 -14.45 2.70 19.34
CA VAL A 48 -13.31 3.48 18.82
C VAL A 48 -12.63 4.25 19.95
N LYS A 49 -13.39 4.77 20.93
CA LYS A 49 -12.80 5.40 22.12
C LYS A 49 -11.97 4.42 22.93
N ALA A 50 -12.44 3.20 23.14
CA ALA A 50 -11.71 2.18 23.87
C ALA A 50 -10.40 1.78 23.18
N GLU A 51 -10.41 1.67 21.84
CA GLU A 51 -9.21 1.41 21.07
C GLU A 51 -8.22 2.58 21.11
N LEU A 52 -8.69 3.80 20.92
CA LEU A 52 -7.87 5.01 21.02
C LEU A 52 -7.25 5.14 22.41
N GLN A 53 -8.02 4.87 23.48
CA GLN A 53 -7.51 4.91 24.85
C GLN A 53 -6.35 3.92 25.02
N LYS A 54 -6.48 2.69 24.53
CA LYS A 54 -5.39 1.70 24.57
C LYS A 54 -4.14 2.21 23.86
N VAL A 55 -4.29 2.81 22.68
CA VAL A 55 -3.17 3.37 21.90
C VAL A 55 -2.48 4.51 22.66
N TYR A 56 -3.24 5.38 23.32
CA TYR A 56 -2.69 6.45 24.15
C TYR A 56 -1.99 5.91 25.40
N ASP A 57 -2.59 4.93 26.10
CA ASP A 57 -2.04 4.35 27.32
C ASP A 57 -0.74 3.58 27.11
N MET A 58 -0.57 2.95 25.92
CA MET A 58 0.66 2.26 25.54
C MET A 58 1.84 3.19 25.26
N GLY A 59 1.57 4.48 25.03
CA GLY A 59 2.60 5.49 24.76
C GLY A 59 3.18 5.45 23.34
N PHE A 60 3.73 6.58 22.92
CA PHE A 60 4.24 6.79 21.55
C PHE A 60 5.34 5.79 21.16
N TRP A 61 6.28 5.49 22.05
CA TRP A 61 7.42 4.61 21.76
C TRP A 61 7.01 3.15 21.56
N TYR A 62 6.01 2.69 22.30
CA TYR A 62 5.49 1.34 22.14
C TYR A 62 4.80 1.19 20.77
N ASN A 63 3.89 2.10 20.47
CA ASN A 63 3.17 2.12 19.20
C ASN A 63 4.11 2.27 18.00
N PHE A 64 5.18 3.08 18.14
CA PHE A 64 6.19 3.24 17.11
C PHE A 64 6.98 1.94 16.87
N LYS A 65 7.38 1.24 17.93
CA LYS A 65 8.05 -0.07 17.83
C LYS A 65 7.17 -1.11 17.16
N GLU A 66 5.89 -1.11 17.46
CA GLU A 66 4.93 -2.02 16.84
C GLU A 66 4.72 -1.69 15.36
N ALA A 67 4.62 -0.40 15.04
CA ALA A 67 4.46 0.07 13.67
C ALA A 67 5.72 -0.09 12.79
N ILE A 68 6.92 -0.20 13.37
CA ILE A 68 8.19 -0.21 12.63
C ILE A 68 8.24 -1.36 11.63
N TRP A 69 7.68 -2.51 11.98
CA TRP A 69 7.63 -3.68 11.10
C TRP A 69 6.77 -3.44 9.86
N ALA A 70 5.65 -2.72 10.01
CA ALA A 70 4.83 -2.32 8.88
C ALA A 70 5.52 -1.23 8.03
N LEU A 71 6.23 -0.30 8.67
CA LEU A 71 6.98 0.76 7.99
C LEU A 71 8.18 0.23 7.20
N LEU A 72 8.70 -0.95 7.55
CA LEU A 72 9.76 -1.59 6.76
C LEU A 72 9.31 -2.02 5.36
N VAL A 73 8.03 -2.30 5.13
CA VAL A 73 7.53 -2.69 3.80
C VAL A 73 7.83 -1.63 2.74
N PRO A 74 7.41 -0.36 2.89
CA PRO A 74 7.77 0.67 1.91
C PRO A 74 9.28 0.89 1.80
N ILE A 75 10.04 0.75 2.89
CA ILE A 75 11.49 0.89 2.87
C ILE A 75 12.14 -0.22 2.04
N ILE A 76 11.69 -1.45 2.20
CA ILE A 76 12.17 -2.60 1.43
C ILE A 76 11.89 -2.41 -0.07
N ILE A 77 10.66 -2.01 -0.40
CA ILE A 77 10.23 -1.80 -1.79
C ILE A 77 11.04 -0.68 -2.43
N LEU A 78 10.98 0.51 -1.84
CA LEU A 78 11.61 1.70 -2.42
C LEU A 78 13.14 1.61 -2.36
N GLY A 79 13.69 1.13 -1.25
CA GLY A 79 15.12 0.92 -1.09
C GLY A 79 15.67 -0.08 -2.09
N GLY A 80 14.98 -1.20 -2.30
CA GLY A 80 15.38 -2.22 -3.27
C GLY A 80 15.31 -1.75 -4.72
N ILE A 81 14.27 -0.98 -5.08
CA ILE A 81 14.12 -0.41 -6.43
C ILE A 81 15.15 0.70 -6.68
N TYR A 82 15.35 1.61 -5.73
CA TYR A 82 16.26 2.76 -5.93
C TYR A 82 17.74 2.36 -5.88
N SER A 83 18.09 1.33 -5.11
CA SER A 83 19.43 0.78 -5.11
C SER A 83 19.75 -0.01 -6.40
N GLY A 84 18.74 -0.29 -7.23
CA GLY A 84 18.90 -1.09 -8.44
C GLY A 84 19.06 -2.59 -8.19
N VAL A 85 18.90 -3.04 -6.93
CA VAL A 85 19.01 -4.45 -6.56
C VAL A 85 17.80 -5.24 -7.05
N PHE A 86 16.61 -4.64 -7.00
CA PHE A 86 15.36 -5.27 -7.40
C PHE A 86 14.67 -4.50 -8.52
N SER A 87 14.14 -5.24 -9.47
CA SER A 87 13.08 -4.71 -10.34
C SER A 87 11.81 -4.47 -9.52
N PRO A 88 10.87 -3.61 -9.97
CA PRO A 88 9.61 -3.38 -9.26
C PRO A 88 8.79 -4.66 -9.01
N THR A 89 8.90 -5.63 -9.91
CA THR A 89 8.22 -6.93 -9.77
C THR A 89 8.86 -7.78 -8.68
N GLU A 90 10.19 -7.85 -8.65
CA GLU A 90 10.94 -8.57 -7.61
C GLU A 90 10.74 -7.93 -6.22
N ALA A 91 10.78 -6.60 -6.14
CA ALA A 91 10.50 -5.87 -4.91
C ALA A 91 9.11 -6.18 -4.36
N SER A 92 8.09 -6.33 -5.23
CA SER A 92 6.73 -6.70 -4.80
C SER A 92 6.67 -8.14 -4.25
N VAL A 93 7.42 -9.08 -4.83
CA VAL A 93 7.51 -10.46 -4.30
C VAL A 93 8.17 -10.46 -2.92
N VAL A 94 9.30 -9.77 -2.77
CA VAL A 94 10.00 -9.66 -1.48
C VAL A 94 9.08 -9.02 -0.43
N ALA A 95 8.35 -7.97 -0.78
CA ALA A 95 7.39 -7.33 0.11
C ALA A 95 6.24 -8.26 0.51
N CYS A 96 5.72 -9.07 -0.40
CA CYS A 96 4.69 -10.08 -0.10
C CYS A 96 5.20 -11.13 0.88
N VAL A 97 6.40 -11.67 0.65
CA VAL A 97 7.02 -12.66 1.55
C VAL A 97 7.24 -12.04 2.93
N TYR A 98 7.78 -10.82 2.97
CA TYR A 98 7.97 -10.10 4.22
C TYR A 98 6.64 -9.84 4.95
N ALA A 99 5.60 -9.38 4.25
CA ALA A 99 4.29 -9.12 4.84
C ALA A 99 3.65 -10.40 5.41
N LEU A 100 3.79 -11.54 4.72
CA LEU A 100 3.35 -12.84 5.22
C LEU A 100 4.11 -13.22 6.49
N PHE A 101 5.43 -13.08 6.48
CA PHE A 101 6.27 -13.34 7.65
C PHE A 101 5.87 -12.46 8.83
N ALA A 102 5.77 -11.16 8.64
CA ALA A 102 5.39 -10.20 9.68
C ALA A 102 3.98 -10.49 10.23
N GLY A 103 3.01 -10.75 9.36
CA GLY A 103 1.63 -11.06 9.76
C GLY A 103 1.48 -12.36 10.54
N MET A 104 2.30 -13.39 10.22
CA MET A 104 2.23 -14.69 10.89
C MET A 104 3.05 -14.75 12.19
N PHE A 105 4.26 -14.19 12.19
CA PHE A 105 5.21 -14.36 13.30
C PHE A 105 5.27 -13.16 14.23
N ILE A 106 5.14 -11.95 13.72
CA ILE A 106 5.27 -10.72 14.50
C ILE A 106 3.91 -10.30 15.05
N TYR A 107 2.95 -10.04 14.15
CA TYR A 107 1.61 -9.60 14.54
C TYR A 107 0.70 -10.75 14.97
N LYS A 108 0.97 -11.97 14.51
CA LYS A 108 0.19 -13.19 14.81
C LYS A 108 -1.30 -13.09 14.44
N ASP A 109 -1.64 -12.12 13.60
CA ASP A 109 -3.01 -11.90 13.13
C ASP A 109 -3.36 -12.83 11.97
N LEU A 110 -2.35 -13.26 11.21
CA LEU A 110 -2.51 -14.11 10.04
C LEU A 110 -2.33 -15.58 10.41
N LYS A 111 -3.42 -16.33 10.44
CA LYS A 111 -3.39 -17.78 10.65
C LYS A 111 -3.31 -18.50 9.30
N LEU A 112 -2.61 -19.63 9.25
CA LEU A 112 -2.51 -20.48 8.06
C LEU A 112 -3.89 -20.85 7.48
N THR A 113 -4.89 -21.02 8.34
CA THR A 113 -6.28 -21.31 7.95
C THR A 113 -6.94 -20.16 7.19
N ASN A 114 -6.49 -18.92 7.38
CA ASN A 114 -7.05 -17.74 6.74
C ASN A 114 -6.36 -17.40 5.40
N LEU A 115 -5.20 -18.00 5.12
CA LEU A 115 -4.43 -17.76 3.89
C LEU A 115 -5.25 -18.00 2.61
N PRO A 116 -6.02 -19.09 2.44
CA PRO A 116 -6.82 -19.27 1.23
C PRO A 116 -7.79 -18.12 0.98
N GLY A 117 -8.39 -17.58 2.05
CA GLY A 117 -9.29 -16.43 1.95
C GLY A 117 -8.57 -15.12 1.56
N VAL A 118 -7.32 -14.94 2.00
CA VAL A 118 -6.48 -13.79 1.61
C VAL A 118 -6.11 -13.89 0.13
N PHE A 119 -5.65 -15.07 -0.32
CA PHE A 119 -5.33 -15.31 -1.73
C PHE A 119 -6.55 -15.16 -2.64
N MET A 120 -7.71 -15.63 -2.22
CA MET A 120 -8.94 -15.45 -3.00
C MET A 120 -9.32 -13.98 -3.15
N ARG A 121 -9.18 -13.18 -2.10
CA ARG A 121 -9.42 -11.72 -2.16
C ARG A 121 -8.41 -11.02 -3.05
N ALA A 122 -7.13 -11.39 -2.95
CA ALA A 122 -6.08 -10.87 -3.81
C ALA A 122 -6.33 -11.21 -5.29
N ALA A 123 -6.70 -12.46 -5.60
CA ALA A 123 -7.03 -12.89 -6.96
C ALA A 123 -8.21 -12.12 -7.55
N LYS A 124 -9.27 -11.87 -6.76
CA LYS A 124 -10.39 -11.01 -7.18
C LYS A 124 -9.94 -9.59 -7.48
N SER A 125 -9.06 -9.01 -6.67
CA SER A 125 -8.50 -7.68 -6.92
C SER A 125 -7.62 -7.64 -8.17
N CYS A 126 -6.88 -8.71 -8.45
CA CYS A 126 -6.05 -8.80 -9.65
C CYS A 126 -6.86 -8.96 -10.95
N SER A 127 -8.14 -9.36 -10.89
CA SER A 127 -8.97 -9.54 -12.09
C SER A 127 -9.14 -8.25 -12.90
N PHE A 128 -9.10 -7.09 -12.27
CA PHE A 128 -9.10 -5.80 -12.97
C PHE A 128 -7.88 -5.59 -13.89
N ILE A 129 -6.72 -6.14 -13.52
CA ILE A 129 -5.49 -6.03 -14.30
C ILE A 129 -5.65 -6.75 -15.64
N VAL A 130 -6.33 -7.89 -15.65
CA VAL A 130 -6.60 -8.67 -16.86
C VAL A 130 -7.45 -7.84 -17.83
N ILE A 131 -8.50 -7.19 -17.35
CA ILE A 131 -9.38 -6.34 -18.17
C ILE A 131 -8.58 -5.18 -18.80
N ILE A 132 -7.76 -4.50 -18.00
CA ILE A 132 -6.92 -3.40 -18.47
C ILE A 132 -5.90 -3.88 -19.51
N SER A 133 -5.32 -5.07 -19.31
CA SER A 133 -4.36 -5.66 -20.25
C SER A 133 -4.99 -5.94 -21.60
N PHE A 134 -6.19 -6.53 -21.63
CA PHE A 134 -6.95 -6.76 -22.87
C PHE A 134 -7.32 -5.44 -23.55
N SER A 135 -7.77 -4.44 -22.80
CA SER A 135 -8.10 -3.11 -23.32
C SER A 135 -6.88 -2.44 -23.96
N THR A 136 -5.71 -2.55 -23.33
CA THR A 136 -4.45 -1.99 -23.85
C THR A 136 -4.00 -2.72 -25.13
N ALA A 137 -4.12 -4.05 -25.15
CA ALA A 137 -3.81 -4.85 -26.33
C ALA A 137 -4.73 -4.49 -27.50
N PHE A 138 -6.01 -4.33 -27.25
CA PHE A 138 -7.01 -3.93 -28.25
C PHE A 138 -6.72 -2.50 -28.78
N ALA A 139 -6.39 -1.56 -27.90
CA ALA A 139 -6.01 -0.20 -28.30
C ALA A 139 -4.77 -0.22 -29.21
N LYS A 140 -3.74 -1.02 -28.88
CA LYS A 140 -2.54 -1.17 -29.75
C LYS A 140 -2.87 -1.77 -31.12
N LEU A 141 -3.78 -2.74 -31.19
CA LEU A 141 -4.21 -3.31 -32.45
C LEU A 141 -4.91 -2.29 -33.35
N LEU A 142 -5.70 -1.40 -32.76
CA LEU A 142 -6.37 -0.31 -33.50
C LEU A 142 -5.38 0.72 -34.04
N THR A 143 -4.38 1.08 -33.27
CA THR A 143 -3.36 2.07 -33.65
C THR A 143 -2.31 1.52 -34.61
N TRP A 144 -2.17 0.20 -34.75
CA TRP A 144 -1.20 -0.42 -35.65
C TRP A 144 -1.62 -0.42 -37.12
N LYS A 145 -2.87 -0.02 -37.40
CA LYS A 145 -3.43 0.01 -38.75
C LYS A 145 -3.32 1.39 -39.43
N GLU A 146 -2.79 2.39 -38.73
CA GLU A 146 -2.40 3.70 -39.25
C GLU A 146 -0.88 3.78 -39.44
#